data_dc7a1774fcc328567cb6d7039d9432d6
#
_entry.id   dc7a1774fcc328567cb6d7039d9432d6
#
_cell.length_a   1.000
_cell.length_b   1.000
_cell.length_c   1.000
_cell.angle_alpha   90.00
_cell.angle_beta   90.00
_cell.angle_gamma   90.00
#
_symmetry.space_group_name_H-M   'P 1'
#
loop_
_entity.id
_entity.type
_entity.pdbx_description
1 polymer ?
#
loop_
_entity_poly.entity_id
_entity_poly.type
_entity_poly.pdbx_seq_one_letter_code
_entity_poly.pdbx_strand_id
1 'polypeptide(L)'
;IVSSPDFQTSVVQMAMNMRDATAHINGMMAAFESMANANQGNVNQLLSNLNTMVASLNRTANVVEAMMTNLATVGADPKTAENLRLTLDNIAQTSEKIRVISEGVAKVAGDDKIIDDTKAIIHNTRQLTDKAGKLKERLNNIKVTSDADLLYSGMKKDWSTNFNVNIGEDKGAFLNFGVDDIGNADRGNFQAGTRFGNLGARAGVIYGEPGIGVDAYAGEKFKFSADAYDLNDPAVRLRAQYRLGSSGTWLMGQWNDVTDKDRRTAYVGLRQSF
;
A
#
# COMPACT_ATOMS: atom_id res chain seq x y z
N ILE A 1 -5.56 -15.10 -2.04
CA ILE A 1 -6.14 -14.32 -3.17
C ILE A 1 -5.01 -13.58 -3.92
N VAL A 2 -4.07 -12.92 -3.24
CA VAL A 2 -2.93 -12.20 -3.88
C VAL A 2 -1.92 -13.17 -4.51
N SER A 3 -1.79 -14.36 -3.99
CA SER A 3 -0.97 -15.44 -4.55
C SER A 3 -1.72 -16.31 -5.57
N SER A 4 -2.97 -15.96 -5.92
CA SER A 4 -3.69 -16.71 -6.94
C SER A 4 -3.01 -16.52 -8.30
N PRO A 5 -2.85 -17.60 -9.10
CA PRO A 5 -2.30 -17.50 -10.45
C PRO A 5 -3.04 -16.48 -11.31
N ASP A 6 -4.35 -16.31 -11.10
CA ASP A 6 -5.20 -15.37 -11.83
C ASP A 6 -4.85 -13.90 -11.52
N PHE A 7 -4.53 -13.59 -10.25
CA PHE A 7 -4.12 -12.23 -9.87
C PHE A 7 -2.76 -11.87 -10.48
N GLN A 8 -1.77 -12.77 -10.38
CA GLN A 8 -0.46 -12.57 -10.97
C GLN A 8 -0.56 -12.44 -12.50
N THR A 9 -1.37 -13.27 -13.13
CA THR A 9 -1.65 -13.22 -14.58
C THR A 9 -2.28 -11.87 -14.96
N SER A 10 -3.24 -11.37 -14.17
CA SER A 10 -3.90 -10.08 -14.43
C SER A 10 -2.92 -8.90 -14.34
N VAL A 11 -2.01 -8.90 -13.35
CA VAL A 11 -0.98 -7.85 -13.21
C VAL A 11 0.03 -7.91 -14.36
N VAL A 12 0.47 -9.10 -14.75
CA VAL A 12 1.37 -9.28 -15.91
C VAL A 12 0.68 -8.85 -17.21
N GLN A 13 -0.58 -9.21 -17.41
CA GLN A 13 -1.35 -8.80 -18.58
C GLN A 13 -1.53 -7.28 -18.64
N MET A 14 -1.74 -6.64 -17.50
CA MET A 14 -1.83 -5.18 -17.41
C MET A 14 -0.50 -4.51 -17.79
N ALA A 15 0.64 -5.02 -17.31
CA ALA A 15 1.96 -4.53 -17.67
C ALA A 15 2.25 -4.71 -19.18
N MET A 16 1.84 -5.85 -19.76
CA MET A 16 1.93 -6.11 -21.21
C MET A 16 1.06 -5.12 -22.00
N ASN A 17 -0.18 -4.92 -21.62
CA ASN A 17 -1.09 -3.98 -22.28
C ASN A 17 -0.54 -2.54 -22.24
N MET A 18 0.10 -2.14 -21.13
CA MET A 18 0.76 -0.85 -21.03
C MET A 18 1.99 -0.74 -21.93
N ARG A 19 2.80 -1.78 -22.01
CA ARG A 19 3.94 -1.82 -22.95
C ARG A 19 3.47 -1.70 -24.40
N ASP A 20 2.42 -2.41 -24.77
CA ASP A 20 1.85 -2.37 -26.12
C ASP A 20 1.22 -1.01 -26.43
N ALA A 21 0.54 -0.37 -25.46
CA ALA A 21 0.07 1.01 -25.57
C ALA A 21 1.24 1.98 -25.80
N THR A 22 2.36 1.81 -25.10
CA THR A 22 3.58 2.62 -25.28
C THR A 22 4.21 2.41 -26.66
N ALA A 23 4.22 1.18 -27.18
CA ALA A 23 4.72 0.87 -28.51
C ALA A 23 3.84 1.52 -29.61
N HIS A 24 2.50 1.46 -29.45
CA HIS A 24 1.57 2.14 -30.35
C HIS A 24 1.76 3.67 -30.36
N ILE A 25 2.03 4.27 -29.20
CA ILE A 25 2.33 5.71 -29.12
C ILE A 25 3.63 6.04 -29.86
N ASN A 26 4.68 5.24 -29.72
CA ASN A 26 5.92 5.46 -30.45
C ASN A 26 5.70 5.38 -31.96
N GLY A 27 4.87 4.42 -32.42
CA GLY A 27 4.45 4.33 -33.82
C GLY A 27 3.66 5.55 -34.30
N MET A 28 2.74 6.05 -33.45
CA MET A 28 2.00 7.29 -33.76
C MET A 28 2.89 8.53 -33.78
N MET A 29 3.91 8.64 -32.91
CA MET A 29 4.88 9.73 -32.96
C MET A 29 5.66 9.75 -34.29
N ALA A 30 6.11 8.59 -34.76
CA ALA A 30 6.80 8.47 -36.05
C ALA A 30 5.86 8.81 -37.23
N ALA A 31 4.59 8.40 -37.17
CA ALA A 31 3.59 8.74 -38.17
C ALA A 31 3.27 10.25 -38.14
N PHE A 32 3.24 10.88 -36.98
CA PHE A 32 2.99 12.31 -36.82
C PHE A 32 4.10 13.17 -37.43
N GLU A 33 5.38 12.82 -37.28
CA GLU A 33 6.48 13.49 -37.96
C GLU A 33 6.33 13.45 -39.50
N SER A 34 5.80 12.35 -40.01
CA SER A 34 5.51 12.19 -41.46
C SER A 34 4.24 12.92 -41.90
N MET A 35 3.27 13.11 -41.02
CA MET A 35 1.94 13.70 -41.30
C MET A 35 1.88 15.24 -41.16
N ALA A 36 2.90 15.89 -40.64
CA ALA A 36 2.94 17.34 -40.44
C ALA A 36 2.74 18.14 -41.77
N ASN A 37 2.74 17.44 -42.88
CA ASN A 37 2.56 18.01 -44.24
C ASN A 37 1.25 17.59 -44.96
N ALA A 38 0.39 16.81 -44.39
CA ALA A 38 -0.83 16.38 -45.13
C ALA A 38 -1.99 15.91 -44.22
N ASN A 39 -3.05 16.72 -44.18
CA ASN A 39 -4.44 16.26 -44.10
C ASN A 39 -5.16 16.33 -42.74
N GLN A 40 -6.13 17.26 -42.67
CA GLN A 40 -7.02 17.55 -41.54
C GLN A 40 -7.86 16.36 -41.04
N GLY A 41 -8.19 15.39 -41.93
CA GLY A 41 -8.92 14.16 -41.56
C GLY A 41 -8.11 13.23 -40.66
N ASN A 42 -6.82 13.15 -40.87
CA ASN A 42 -5.92 12.29 -40.10
C ASN A 42 -5.64 12.85 -38.69
N VAL A 43 -5.67 14.20 -38.52
CA VAL A 43 -5.52 14.86 -37.23
C VAL A 43 -6.70 14.55 -36.31
N ASN A 44 -7.95 14.58 -36.82
CA ASN A 44 -9.14 14.23 -36.05
C ASN A 44 -9.11 12.76 -35.60
N GLN A 45 -8.63 11.84 -36.43
CA GLN A 45 -8.48 10.44 -36.08
C GLN A 45 -7.40 10.24 -35.01
N LEU A 46 -6.27 10.95 -35.12
CA LEU A 46 -5.20 10.95 -34.11
C LEU A 46 -5.72 11.43 -32.75
N LEU A 47 -6.45 12.55 -32.72
CA LEU A 47 -7.04 13.07 -31.47
C LEU A 47 -8.05 12.09 -30.85
N SER A 48 -8.88 11.44 -31.66
CA SER A 48 -9.80 10.39 -31.21
C SER A 48 -9.04 9.22 -30.57
N ASN A 49 -7.95 8.78 -31.20
CA ASN A 49 -7.11 7.70 -30.69
C ASN A 49 -6.41 8.09 -29.40
N LEU A 50 -5.88 9.32 -29.30
CA LEU A 50 -5.27 9.84 -28.09
C LEU A 50 -6.28 9.92 -26.93
N ASN A 51 -7.50 10.37 -27.21
CA ASN A 51 -8.56 10.45 -26.20
C ASN A 51 -8.96 9.05 -25.69
N THR A 52 -9.10 8.08 -26.60
CA THR A 52 -9.36 6.67 -26.25
C THR A 52 -8.24 6.09 -25.38
N MET A 53 -6.99 6.45 -25.68
CA MET A 53 -5.82 6.00 -24.95
C MET A 53 -5.78 6.61 -23.54
N VAL A 54 -6.04 7.90 -23.38
CA VAL A 54 -6.15 8.57 -22.07
C VAL A 54 -7.24 7.91 -21.22
N ALA A 55 -8.40 7.59 -21.81
CA ALA A 55 -9.49 6.88 -21.13
C ALA A 55 -9.06 5.46 -20.69
N SER A 56 -8.28 4.76 -21.51
CA SER A 56 -7.74 3.43 -21.16
C SER A 56 -6.70 3.49 -20.04
N LEU A 57 -5.78 4.47 -20.08
CA LEU A 57 -4.81 4.71 -19.02
C LEU A 57 -5.50 5.05 -17.70
N ASN A 58 -6.57 5.86 -17.74
CA ASN A 58 -7.33 6.21 -16.55
C ASN A 58 -8.01 4.98 -15.93
N ARG A 59 -8.59 4.09 -16.75
CA ARG A 59 -9.12 2.80 -16.26
C ARG A 59 -8.02 1.95 -15.63
N THR A 60 -6.84 1.86 -16.26
CA THR A 60 -5.70 1.11 -15.70
C THR A 60 -5.26 1.70 -14.36
N ALA A 61 -5.16 3.03 -14.23
CA ALA A 61 -4.82 3.68 -12.96
C ALA A 61 -5.86 3.38 -11.86
N ASN A 62 -7.15 3.34 -12.19
CA ASN A 62 -8.21 2.97 -11.23
C ASN A 62 -8.09 1.50 -10.79
N VAL A 63 -7.75 0.58 -11.70
CA VAL A 63 -7.53 -0.83 -11.35
C VAL A 63 -6.29 -0.97 -10.46
N VAL A 64 -5.21 -0.26 -10.74
CA VAL A 64 -4.01 -0.23 -9.87
C VAL A 64 -4.38 0.30 -8.48
N GLU A 65 -5.18 1.35 -8.37
CA GLU A 65 -5.66 1.88 -7.09
C GLU A 65 -6.46 0.84 -6.30
N ALA A 66 -7.38 0.12 -6.95
CA ALA A 66 -8.13 -0.97 -6.32
C ALA A 66 -7.22 -2.13 -5.88
N MET A 67 -6.23 -2.50 -6.72
CA MET A 67 -5.25 -3.53 -6.36
C MET A 67 -4.38 -3.11 -5.18
N MET A 68 -3.94 -1.85 -5.11
CA MET A 68 -3.21 -1.33 -3.95
C MET A 68 -4.03 -1.39 -2.67
N THR A 69 -5.32 -1.08 -2.74
CA THR A 69 -6.24 -1.21 -1.59
C THR A 69 -6.34 -2.67 -1.14
N ASN A 70 -6.48 -3.60 -2.08
CA ASN A 70 -6.51 -5.03 -1.77
C ASN A 70 -5.16 -5.56 -1.26
N LEU A 71 -4.05 -5.06 -1.79
CA LEU A 71 -2.70 -5.43 -1.35
C LEU A 71 -2.47 -5.08 0.12
N ALA A 72 -2.99 -3.93 0.56
CA ALA A 72 -2.95 -3.52 1.96
C ALA A 72 -3.77 -4.46 2.88
N THR A 73 -4.75 -5.22 2.32
CA THR A 73 -5.62 -6.11 3.10
C THR A 73 -5.18 -7.58 3.13
N VAL A 74 -4.31 -8.02 2.22
CA VAL A 74 -4.05 -9.49 2.02
C VAL A 74 -2.56 -9.87 2.17
N GLY A 75 -1.68 -8.91 2.37
CA GLY A 75 -0.23 -9.14 2.42
C GLY A 75 0.47 -8.95 1.07
N ALA A 76 1.54 -8.18 1.08
CA ALA A 76 2.23 -7.79 -0.14
C ALA A 76 3.24 -8.85 -0.59
N ASP A 77 2.99 -9.49 -1.71
CA ASP A 77 4.06 -10.12 -2.48
C ASP A 77 4.97 -9.00 -3.07
N PRO A 78 6.28 -8.98 -2.78
CA PRO A 78 7.21 -7.97 -3.29
C PRO A 78 7.20 -7.83 -4.82
N LYS A 79 6.99 -8.92 -5.56
CA LYS A 79 6.88 -8.90 -7.02
C LYS A 79 5.64 -8.17 -7.50
N THR A 80 4.53 -8.33 -6.80
CA THR A 80 3.29 -7.62 -7.10
C THR A 80 3.44 -6.12 -6.89
N ALA A 81 4.07 -5.69 -5.78
CA ALA A 81 4.35 -4.28 -5.52
C ALA A 81 5.26 -3.68 -6.61
N GLU A 82 6.32 -4.39 -7.03
CA GLU A 82 7.21 -3.95 -8.10
C GLU A 82 6.48 -3.86 -9.45
N ASN A 83 5.64 -4.81 -9.81
CA ASN A 83 4.85 -4.78 -11.04
C ASN A 83 3.85 -3.61 -11.05
N LEU A 84 3.22 -3.30 -9.91
CA LEU A 84 2.35 -2.13 -9.79
C LEU A 84 3.14 -0.82 -9.94
N ARG A 85 4.34 -0.74 -9.36
CA ARG A 85 5.24 0.41 -9.52
C ARG A 85 5.62 0.62 -10.98
N LEU A 86 6.02 -0.44 -11.69
CA LEU A 86 6.34 -0.39 -13.11
C LEU A 86 5.12 0.03 -13.96
N THR A 87 3.93 -0.44 -13.62
CA THR A 87 2.69 -0.03 -14.29
C THR A 87 2.43 1.46 -14.11
N LEU A 88 2.59 2.01 -12.90
CA LEU A 88 2.44 3.44 -12.62
C LEU A 88 3.48 4.29 -13.37
N ASP A 89 4.73 3.84 -13.43
CA ASP A 89 5.79 4.50 -14.21
C ASP A 89 5.45 4.52 -15.70
N ASN A 90 4.96 3.41 -16.24
CA ASN A 90 4.52 3.34 -17.63
C ASN A 90 3.32 4.26 -17.91
N ILE A 91 2.34 4.36 -16.99
CA ILE A 91 1.23 5.31 -17.10
C ILE A 91 1.76 6.74 -17.17
N ALA A 92 2.67 7.12 -16.28
CA ALA A 92 3.22 8.47 -16.23
C ALA A 92 4.00 8.80 -17.52
N GLN A 93 4.88 7.89 -17.99
CA GLN A 93 5.64 8.09 -19.21
C GLN A 93 4.74 8.15 -20.45
N THR A 94 3.73 7.29 -20.53
CA THR A 94 2.78 7.26 -21.63
C THR A 94 1.95 8.54 -21.68
N SER A 95 1.51 9.01 -20.50
CA SER A 95 0.78 10.27 -20.36
C SER A 95 1.62 11.45 -20.83
N GLU A 96 2.89 11.51 -20.48
CA GLU A 96 3.80 12.57 -20.92
C GLU A 96 3.96 12.58 -22.44
N LYS A 97 4.11 11.40 -23.06
CA LYS A 97 4.18 11.29 -24.53
C LYS A 97 2.90 11.78 -25.22
N ILE A 98 1.73 11.42 -24.67
CA ILE A 98 0.44 11.90 -25.17
C ILE A 98 0.37 13.43 -25.08
N ARG A 99 0.83 14.02 -23.98
CA ARG A 99 0.87 15.47 -23.80
C ARG A 99 1.73 16.14 -24.89
N VAL A 100 2.94 15.61 -25.13
CA VAL A 100 3.86 16.15 -26.15
C VAL A 100 3.24 16.07 -27.56
N ILE A 101 2.62 14.94 -27.91
CA ILE A 101 1.92 14.78 -29.19
C ILE A 101 0.78 15.77 -29.30
N SER A 102 -0.04 15.91 -28.24
CA SER A 102 -1.17 16.84 -28.23
C SER A 102 -0.72 18.30 -28.39
N GLU A 103 0.37 18.70 -27.71
CA GLU A 103 0.95 20.04 -27.90
C GLU A 103 1.47 20.27 -29.32
N GLY A 104 2.04 19.23 -29.96
CA GLY A 104 2.43 19.26 -31.35
C GLY A 104 1.23 19.45 -32.28
N VAL A 105 0.15 18.71 -32.05
CA VAL A 105 -1.11 18.84 -32.82
C VAL A 105 -1.68 20.24 -32.68
N ALA A 106 -1.73 20.80 -31.48
CA ALA A 106 -2.24 22.14 -31.23
C ALA A 106 -1.46 23.24 -31.99
N LYS A 107 -0.17 23.06 -32.18
CA LYS A 107 0.68 24.02 -32.92
C LYS A 107 0.46 24.00 -34.43
N VAL A 108 0.01 22.88 -34.97
CA VAL A 108 -0.18 22.69 -36.42
C VAL A 108 -1.64 22.89 -36.81
N ALA A 109 -2.58 22.80 -35.88
CA ALA A 109 -3.99 22.91 -36.10
C ALA A 109 -4.40 24.40 -36.25
N GLY A 110 -4.96 24.74 -37.43
CA GLY A 110 -5.62 26.02 -37.66
C GLY A 110 -7.13 26.04 -37.32
N ASP A 111 -7.64 25.00 -36.65
CA ASP A 111 -9.06 24.78 -36.32
C ASP A 111 -9.27 24.89 -34.82
N ASP A 112 -10.15 25.78 -34.38
CA ASP A 112 -10.44 26.03 -32.96
C ASP A 112 -10.95 24.80 -32.23
N LYS A 113 -11.70 23.91 -32.88
CA LYS A 113 -12.21 22.67 -32.31
C LYS A 113 -11.05 21.69 -32.00
N ILE A 114 -10.08 21.58 -32.90
CA ILE A 114 -8.89 20.75 -32.69
C ILE A 114 -8.08 21.29 -31.51
N ILE A 115 -7.97 22.60 -31.38
CA ILE A 115 -7.29 23.27 -30.28
C ILE A 115 -7.97 22.92 -28.93
N ASP A 116 -9.31 22.99 -28.89
CA ASP A 116 -10.06 22.70 -27.65
C ASP A 116 -10.04 21.23 -27.27
N ASP A 117 -10.18 20.29 -28.22
CA ASP A 117 -10.03 18.87 -28.00
C ASP A 117 -8.61 18.54 -27.50
N THR A 118 -7.61 19.19 -28.04
CA THR A 118 -6.20 19.04 -27.61
C THR A 118 -5.98 19.53 -26.19
N LYS A 119 -6.55 20.70 -25.82
CA LYS A 119 -6.49 21.21 -24.43
C LYS A 119 -7.13 20.24 -23.45
N ALA A 120 -8.28 19.64 -23.80
CA ALA A 120 -8.95 18.64 -22.96
C ALA A 120 -8.06 17.39 -22.76
N ILE A 121 -7.42 16.89 -23.83
CA ILE A 121 -6.49 15.77 -23.74
C ILE A 121 -5.31 16.12 -22.82
N ILE A 122 -4.68 17.29 -23.01
CA ILE A 122 -3.57 17.73 -22.15
C ILE A 122 -4.00 17.83 -20.69
N HIS A 123 -5.17 18.40 -20.41
CA HIS A 123 -5.69 18.50 -19.05
C HIS A 123 -5.90 17.13 -18.40
N ASN A 124 -6.59 16.22 -19.09
CA ASN A 124 -6.84 14.86 -18.59
C ASN A 124 -5.56 14.07 -18.39
N THR A 125 -4.59 14.27 -19.27
CA THR A 125 -3.28 13.60 -19.18
C THR A 125 -2.47 14.09 -17.98
N ARG A 126 -2.51 15.39 -17.65
CA ARG A 126 -1.89 15.93 -16.41
C ARG A 126 -2.52 15.33 -15.17
N GLN A 127 -3.85 15.28 -15.10
CA GLN A 127 -4.55 14.65 -13.98
C GLN A 127 -4.13 13.17 -13.80
N LEU A 128 -3.96 12.44 -14.91
CA LEU A 128 -3.54 11.05 -14.88
C LEU A 128 -2.10 10.90 -14.39
N THR A 129 -1.19 11.76 -14.84
CA THR A 129 0.21 11.78 -14.37
C THR A 129 0.28 12.05 -12.87
N ASP A 130 -0.47 13.04 -12.38
CA ASP A 130 -0.55 13.39 -10.96
C ASP A 130 -1.12 12.23 -10.14
N LYS A 131 -2.16 11.55 -10.65
CA LYS A 131 -2.75 10.38 -10.02
C LYS A 131 -1.75 9.23 -9.93
N ALA A 132 -1.07 8.91 -11.03
CA ALA A 132 -0.04 7.86 -11.06
C ALA A 132 1.10 8.17 -10.08
N GLY A 133 1.56 9.42 -10.00
CA GLY A 133 2.56 9.88 -9.05
C GLY A 133 2.14 9.67 -7.59
N LYS A 134 0.92 10.06 -7.22
CA LYS A 134 0.37 9.86 -5.87
C LYS A 134 0.23 8.39 -5.51
N LEU A 135 -0.23 7.56 -6.44
CA LEU A 135 -0.35 6.11 -6.23
C LEU A 135 1.02 5.46 -6.05
N LYS A 136 2.02 5.86 -6.83
CA LYS A 136 3.40 5.39 -6.69
C LYS A 136 4.01 5.79 -5.34
N GLU A 137 3.79 7.03 -4.88
CA GLU A 137 4.23 7.49 -3.57
C GLU A 137 3.60 6.66 -2.44
N ARG A 138 2.29 6.41 -2.49
CA ARG A 138 1.59 5.54 -1.53
C ARG A 138 2.16 4.12 -1.54
N LEU A 139 2.44 3.55 -2.71
CA LEU A 139 3.01 2.21 -2.84
C LEU A 139 4.41 2.13 -2.23
N ASN A 140 5.25 3.16 -2.43
CA ASN A 140 6.60 3.24 -1.87
C ASN A 140 6.58 3.39 -0.32
N ASN A 141 5.49 3.89 0.25
CA ASN A 141 5.33 4.08 1.69
C ASN A 141 4.81 2.82 2.40
N ILE A 142 4.35 1.81 1.66
CA ILE A 142 3.93 0.53 2.24
C ILE A 142 5.19 -0.25 2.65
N LYS A 143 5.29 -0.52 3.95
CA LYS A 143 6.34 -1.34 4.55
C LYS A 143 5.75 -2.64 5.04
N VAL A 144 6.52 -3.71 4.89
CA VAL A 144 6.26 -4.99 5.53
C VAL A 144 7.32 -5.18 6.58
N THR A 145 6.91 -5.34 7.83
CA THR A 145 7.81 -5.62 8.95
C THR A 145 7.30 -6.84 9.69
N SER A 146 8.19 -7.64 10.22
CA SER A 146 7.85 -8.77 11.09
C SER A 146 8.48 -8.61 12.45
N ASP A 147 7.71 -8.96 13.48
CA ASP A 147 8.13 -8.90 14.88
C ASP A 147 8.12 -10.32 15.45
N ALA A 148 9.24 -10.73 16.05
CA ALA A 148 9.35 -11.95 16.83
C ALA A 148 9.62 -11.57 18.29
N ASP A 149 8.80 -12.07 19.21
CA ASP A 149 8.93 -11.81 20.65
C ASP A 149 9.31 -13.09 21.37
N LEU A 150 10.21 -12.97 22.33
CA LEU A 150 10.53 -13.99 23.31
C LEU A 150 10.39 -13.38 24.70
N LEU A 151 9.40 -13.83 25.44
CA LEU A 151 8.98 -13.27 26.73
C LEU A 151 9.03 -14.35 27.81
N TYR A 152 9.43 -13.97 29.02
CA TYR A 152 9.45 -14.86 30.20
C TYR A 152 8.58 -14.28 31.31
N SER A 153 7.78 -15.13 31.93
CA SER A 153 7.01 -14.80 33.12
C SER A 153 7.59 -15.49 34.36
N GLY A 154 8.14 -14.69 35.27
CA GLY A 154 8.56 -15.20 36.59
C GLY A 154 7.38 -15.68 37.45
N MET A 155 6.16 -15.18 37.20
CA MET A 155 4.95 -15.57 37.94
C MET A 155 4.48 -16.97 37.52
N LYS A 156 4.43 -17.26 36.23
CA LYS A 156 4.04 -18.57 35.67
C LYS A 156 5.22 -19.53 35.53
N LYS A 157 6.45 -19.02 35.57
CA LYS A 157 7.69 -19.77 35.27
C LYS A 157 7.66 -20.36 33.86
N ASP A 158 7.15 -19.59 32.92
CA ASP A 158 6.88 -20.03 31.55
C ASP A 158 7.33 -18.99 30.52
N TRP A 159 7.59 -19.46 29.29
CA TRP A 159 7.97 -18.66 28.14
C TRP A 159 6.77 -18.46 27.23
N SER A 160 6.66 -17.28 26.62
CA SER A 160 5.71 -16.97 25.56
C SER A 160 6.48 -16.48 24.33
N THR A 161 6.18 -17.06 23.21
CA THR A 161 6.76 -16.68 21.91
C THR A 161 5.63 -16.13 21.03
N ASN A 162 5.86 -14.95 20.42
CA ASN A 162 4.90 -14.35 19.51
C ASN A 162 5.57 -14.09 18.16
N PHE A 163 4.81 -14.17 17.10
CA PHE A 163 5.22 -13.75 15.77
C PHE A 163 4.11 -12.96 15.10
N ASN A 164 4.41 -11.73 14.70
CA ASN A 164 3.45 -10.82 14.07
C ASN A 164 4.06 -10.18 12.83
N VAL A 165 3.25 -10.02 11.79
CA VAL A 165 3.60 -9.29 10.56
C VAL A 165 2.74 -8.05 10.47
N ASN A 166 3.36 -6.92 10.19
CA ASN A 166 2.71 -5.64 9.96
C ASN A 166 2.89 -5.22 8.52
N ILE A 167 1.81 -4.84 7.87
CA ILE A 167 1.81 -4.31 6.50
C ILE A 167 1.10 -2.97 6.50
N GLY A 168 1.76 -1.92 6.05
CA GLY A 168 1.14 -0.62 5.97
C GLY A 168 2.13 0.53 5.92
N GLU A 169 1.62 1.73 6.13
CA GLU A 169 2.41 2.94 6.16
C GLU A 169 2.99 3.20 7.56
N ASP A 170 4.20 3.72 7.62
CA ASP A 170 4.88 4.07 8.89
C ASP A 170 4.06 5.03 9.78
N LYS A 171 3.30 5.92 9.13
CA LYS A 171 2.44 6.93 9.79
C LYS A 171 1.08 7.00 9.10
N GLY A 172 0.39 5.88 8.99
CA GLY A 172 -0.87 5.77 8.28
C GLY A 172 -1.59 4.48 8.63
N ALA A 173 -2.37 3.98 7.68
CA ALA A 173 -3.10 2.73 7.83
C ALA A 173 -2.17 1.52 7.79
N PHE A 174 -2.46 0.53 8.63
CA PHE A 174 -1.72 -0.74 8.68
C PHE A 174 -2.64 -1.93 8.99
N LEU A 175 -2.15 -3.10 8.62
CA LEU A 175 -2.68 -4.40 9.05
C LEU A 175 -1.61 -5.12 9.87
N ASN A 176 -2.06 -5.80 10.90
CA ASN A 176 -1.24 -6.69 11.72
C ASN A 176 -1.90 -8.07 11.72
N PHE A 177 -1.11 -9.11 11.48
CA PHE A 177 -1.55 -10.49 11.63
C PHE A 177 -0.42 -11.34 12.18
N GLY A 178 -0.78 -12.34 12.98
CA GLY A 178 0.22 -13.19 13.60
C GLY A 178 -0.37 -14.15 14.62
N VAL A 179 0.49 -14.69 15.44
CA VAL A 179 0.15 -15.60 16.52
C VAL A 179 0.92 -15.19 17.77
N ASP A 180 0.23 -15.04 18.88
CA ASP A 180 0.80 -14.86 20.21
C ASP A 180 0.76 -16.21 20.95
N ASP A 181 1.70 -16.40 21.87
CA ASP A 181 1.81 -17.55 22.77
C ASP A 181 1.93 -18.89 22.02
N ILE A 182 2.81 -18.89 21.01
CA ILE A 182 3.06 -20.04 20.13
C ILE A 182 3.55 -21.24 20.93
N GLY A 183 2.90 -22.39 20.70
CA GLY A 183 3.22 -23.65 21.37
C GLY A 183 2.52 -23.85 22.73
N ASN A 184 1.84 -22.83 23.24
CA ASN A 184 1.02 -22.92 24.46
C ASN A 184 -0.48 -22.76 24.14
N ALA A 185 -0.92 -21.51 23.89
CA ALA A 185 -2.32 -21.19 23.63
C ALA A 185 -2.62 -20.88 22.16
N ASP A 186 -1.60 -20.61 21.33
CA ASP A 186 -1.68 -20.33 19.89
C ASP A 186 -2.76 -19.26 19.56
N ARG A 187 -2.64 -18.09 20.16
CA ARG A 187 -3.62 -17.01 20.06
C ARG A 187 -3.46 -16.20 18.79
N GLY A 188 -4.37 -16.33 17.85
CA GLY A 188 -4.33 -15.60 16.58
C GLY A 188 -4.55 -14.09 16.75
N ASN A 189 -3.86 -13.30 15.92
CA ASN A 189 -4.03 -11.86 15.79
C ASN A 189 -4.40 -11.50 14.35
N PHE A 190 -5.42 -10.66 14.18
CA PHE A 190 -5.75 -10.03 12.92
C PHE A 190 -6.36 -8.65 13.18
N GLN A 191 -5.59 -7.60 12.95
CA GLN A 191 -5.99 -6.25 13.32
C GLN A 191 -5.78 -5.29 12.16
N ALA A 192 -6.71 -4.35 11.99
CA ALA A 192 -6.55 -3.17 11.17
C ALA A 192 -6.40 -1.94 12.07
N GLY A 193 -5.55 -1.02 11.68
CA GLY A 193 -5.29 0.18 12.46
C GLY A 193 -4.79 1.34 11.64
N THR A 194 -4.60 2.46 12.34
CA THR A 194 -4.01 3.64 11.75
C THR A 194 -3.19 4.39 12.80
N ARG A 195 -2.14 5.06 12.33
CA ARG A 195 -1.26 5.88 13.17
C ARG A 195 -1.43 7.35 12.82
N PHE A 196 -1.69 8.17 13.82
CA PHE A 196 -1.80 9.64 13.74
C PHE A 196 -0.67 10.27 14.57
N GLY A 197 0.41 10.64 13.92
CA GLY A 197 1.57 11.20 14.63
C GLY A 197 2.13 10.24 15.69
N ASN A 198 2.00 10.59 16.95
CA ASN A 198 2.50 9.80 18.08
C ASN A 198 1.44 8.86 18.69
N LEU A 199 0.26 8.78 18.14
CA LEU A 199 -0.81 7.89 18.61
C LEU A 199 -1.21 6.94 17.48
N GLY A 200 -1.63 5.73 17.86
CA GLY A 200 -2.22 4.74 16.97
C GLY A 200 -3.48 4.15 17.57
N ALA A 201 -4.39 3.72 16.72
CA ALA A 201 -5.59 2.97 17.11
C ALA A 201 -5.73 1.76 16.19
N ARG A 202 -6.18 0.64 16.75
CA ARG A 202 -6.38 -0.60 16.01
C ARG A 202 -7.56 -1.38 16.56
N ALA A 203 -8.19 -2.19 15.71
CA ALA A 203 -9.30 -3.04 16.07
C ALA A 203 -9.24 -4.34 15.26
N GLY A 204 -9.85 -5.39 15.79
CA GLY A 204 -9.91 -6.70 15.13
C GLY A 204 -9.84 -7.84 16.12
N VAL A 205 -9.17 -8.93 15.75
CA VAL A 205 -8.88 -10.05 16.66
C VAL A 205 -7.55 -9.79 17.35
N ILE A 206 -7.57 -9.71 18.67
CA ILE A 206 -6.43 -9.47 19.56
C ILE A 206 -6.35 -10.63 20.54
N TYR A 207 -5.23 -11.35 20.53
CA TYR A 207 -5.01 -12.50 21.40
C TYR A 207 -6.12 -13.56 21.30
N GLY A 208 -6.59 -13.79 20.06
CA GLY A 208 -7.64 -14.75 19.73
C GLY A 208 -9.08 -14.24 19.89
N GLU A 209 -9.30 -13.04 20.42
CA GLU A 209 -10.59 -12.49 20.79
C GLU A 209 -10.86 -11.14 20.11
N PRO A 210 -12.12 -10.78 19.83
CA PRO A 210 -12.46 -9.45 19.35
C PRO A 210 -11.99 -8.37 20.32
N GLY A 211 -11.33 -7.32 19.79
CA GLY A 211 -10.77 -6.30 20.64
C GLY A 211 -10.40 -5.00 19.92
N ILE A 212 -10.01 -4.03 20.72
CA ILE A 212 -9.49 -2.74 20.30
C ILE A 212 -8.16 -2.48 21.01
N GLY A 213 -7.29 -1.71 20.37
CA GLY A 213 -6.00 -1.35 20.95
C GLY A 213 -5.62 0.09 20.61
N VAL A 214 -4.83 0.67 21.49
CA VAL A 214 -4.21 1.98 21.29
C VAL A 214 -2.71 1.86 21.49
N ASP A 215 -1.97 2.62 20.70
CA ASP A 215 -0.52 2.72 20.77
C ASP A 215 -0.13 4.18 21.01
N ALA A 216 0.85 4.42 21.86
CA ALA A 216 1.47 5.72 22.07
C ALA A 216 2.97 5.61 21.86
N TYR A 217 3.54 6.52 21.06
CA TYR A 217 4.96 6.56 20.72
C TYR A 217 5.60 7.79 21.34
N ALA A 218 6.67 7.61 22.13
CA ALA A 218 7.46 8.70 22.65
C ALA A 218 8.84 8.71 21.96
N GLY A 219 8.93 9.53 20.91
CA GLY A 219 10.03 9.52 19.97
C GLY A 219 10.13 8.19 19.21
N GLU A 220 11.36 7.80 18.85
CA GLU A 220 11.64 6.55 18.13
C GLU A 220 11.99 5.38 19.07
N LYS A 221 12.14 5.65 20.36
CA LYS A 221 12.67 4.68 21.32
C LYS A 221 11.61 4.04 22.20
N PHE A 222 10.48 4.68 22.44
CA PHE A 222 9.45 4.17 23.34
C PHE A 222 8.13 3.94 22.61
N LYS A 223 7.54 2.78 22.86
CA LYS A 223 6.17 2.46 22.46
C LYS A 223 5.43 1.88 23.66
N PHE A 224 4.24 2.44 23.90
CA PHE A 224 3.28 1.93 24.90
C PHE A 224 2.04 1.47 24.15
N SER A 225 1.49 0.33 24.56
CA SER A 225 0.27 -0.21 23.96
C SER A 225 -0.69 -0.64 25.05
N ALA A 226 -1.98 -0.39 24.83
CA ALA A 226 -3.05 -0.90 25.65
C ALA A 226 -4.07 -1.57 24.75
N ASP A 227 -4.41 -2.83 25.05
CA ASP A 227 -5.41 -3.63 24.36
C ASP A 227 -6.55 -3.99 25.31
N ALA A 228 -7.78 -3.86 24.85
CA ALA A 228 -8.97 -4.42 25.49
C ALA A 228 -9.59 -5.43 24.54
N TYR A 229 -9.79 -6.64 24.98
CA TYR A 229 -10.29 -7.77 24.19
C TYR A 229 -11.18 -8.70 25.03
N ASP A 230 -11.83 -9.66 24.36
CA ASP A 230 -12.82 -10.56 24.94
C ASP A 230 -14.05 -9.81 25.49
N LEU A 231 -15.05 -9.64 24.62
CA LEU A 231 -16.28 -8.91 24.99
C LEU A 231 -17.12 -9.63 26.04
N ASN A 232 -16.93 -10.95 26.22
CA ASN A 232 -17.69 -11.76 27.18
C ASN A 232 -17.04 -11.77 28.57
N ASP A 233 -15.69 -11.72 28.62
CA ASP A 233 -14.89 -11.69 29.83
C ASP A 233 -13.75 -10.64 29.66
N PRO A 234 -14.07 -9.35 29.76
CA PRO A 234 -13.18 -8.27 29.35
C PRO A 234 -11.81 -8.31 30.00
N ALA A 235 -10.79 -8.47 29.17
CA ALA A 235 -9.39 -8.51 29.54
C ALA A 235 -8.65 -7.27 29.01
N VAL A 236 -7.69 -6.79 29.77
CA VAL A 236 -6.83 -5.66 29.40
C VAL A 236 -5.37 -6.07 29.44
N ARG A 237 -4.67 -5.84 28.33
CA ARG A 237 -3.23 -6.07 28.18
C ARG A 237 -2.50 -4.73 28.02
N LEU A 238 -1.44 -4.52 28.78
CA LEU A 238 -0.54 -3.38 28.67
C LEU A 238 0.83 -3.85 28.20
N ARG A 239 1.45 -3.08 27.30
CA ARG A 239 2.84 -3.32 26.85
C ARG A 239 3.63 -2.03 26.89
N ALA A 240 4.87 -2.14 27.34
CA ALA A 240 5.88 -1.08 27.28
C ALA A 240 7.11 -1.62 26.54
N GLN A 241 7.61 -0.86 25.59
CA GLN A 241 8.72 -1.28 24.73
C GLN A 241 9.77 -0.16 24.66
N TYR A 242 11.03 -0.54 24.76
CA TYR A 242 12.18 0.34 24.62
C TYR A 242 13.15 -0.17 23.59
N ARG A 243 13.46 0.64 22.58
CA ARG A 243 14.34 0.26 21.46
C ARG A 243 15.80 0.28 21.87
N LEU A 244 16.47 -0.85 21.71
CA LEU A 244 17.90 -1.04 21.99
C LEU A 244 18.72 -0.74 20.73
N GLY A 245 19.28 0.47 20.65
CA GLY A 245 20.08 0.86 19.48
C GLY A 245 19.29 0.99 18.19
N SER A 246 19.92 0.64 17.04
CA SER A 246 19.36 0.72 15.70
C SER A 246 19.04 -0.65 15.07
N SER A 247 19.31 -1.74 15.75
CA SER A 247 19.25 -3.12 15.22
C SER A 247 17.85 -3.74 15.12
N GLY A 248 16.78 -2.96 15.39
CA GLY A 248 15.42 -3.50 15.43
C GLY A 248 15.08 -4.28 16.69
N THR A 249 15.98 -4.34 17.68
CA THR A 249 15.78 -5.03 18.95
C THR A 249 15.10 -4.10 19.97
N TRP A 250 14.10 -4.63 20.66
CA TRP A 250 13.37 -3.92 21.72
C TRP A 250 13.37 -4.72 23.02
N LEU A 251 13.57 -4.06 24.12
CA LEU A 251 13.24 -4.59 25.46
C LEU A 251 11.73 -4.42 25.63
N MET A 252 11.03 -5.45 26.07
CA MET A 252 9.57 -5.44 26.20
C MET A 252 9.14 -5.91 27.58
N GLY A 253 8.23 -5.15 28.19
CA GLY A 253 7.42 -5.56 29.33
C GLY A 253 5.97 -5.69 28.89
N GLN A 254 5.30 -6.78 29.31
CA GLN A 254 3.91 -7.05 29.00
C GLN A 254 3.17 -7.47 30.25
N TRP A 255 1.97 -6.94 30.44
CA TRP A 255 1.05 -7.31 31.53
C TRP A 255 -0.28 -7.71 30.92
N ASN A 256 -0.64 -8.97 31.11
CA ASN A 256 -1.93 -9.52 30.67
C ASN A 256 -2.91 -9.49 31.84
N ASP A 257 -4.20 -9.31 31.51
CA ASP A 257 -5.33 -9.35 32.42
C ASP A 257 -5.16 -8.44 33.66
N VAL A 258 -4.70 -7.19 33.41
CA VAL A 258 -4.35 -6.24 34.49
C VAL A 258 -5.55 -5.89 35.37
N THR A 259 -6.78 -6.10 34.89
CA THR A 259 -8.04 -5.85 35.58
C THR A 259 -8.45 -6.98 36.53
N ASP A 260 -7.92 -8.18 36.32
CA ASP A 260 -8.24 -9.37 37.12
C ASP A 260 -7.01 -9.79 37.95
N LYS A 261 -7.13 -9.76 39.27
CA LYS A 261 -6.05 -10.07 40.19
C LYS A 261 -5.61 -11.52 40.15
N ASP A 262 -6.51 -12.43 39.80
CA ASP A 262 -6.26 -13.87 39.81
C ASP A 262 -5.67 -14.37 38.48
N ARG A 263 -5.93 -13.65 37.39
CA ARG A 263 -5.44 -13.98 36.05
C ARG A 263 -4.25 -13.17 35.57
N ARG A 264 -3.99 -12.04 36.21
CA ARG A 264 -2.93 -11.12 35.79
C ARG A 264 -1.56 -11.81 35.74
N THR A 265 -0.85 -11.56 34.66
CA THR A 265 0.49 -12.12 34.46
C THR A 265 1.40 -11.08 33.86
N ALA A 266 2.63 -10.97 34.40
CA ALA A 266 3.66 -10.11 33.87
C ALA A 266 4.73 -10.92 33.13
N TYR A 267 5.16 -10.37 32.00
CA TYR A 267 6.23 -10.90 31.17
C TYR A 267 7.26 -9.82 30.92
N VAL A 268 8.52 -10.24 30.78
CA VAL A 268 9.63 -9.40 30.32
C VAL A 268 10.41 -10.16 29.28
N GLY A 269 10.94 -9.50 28.27
CA GLY A 269 11.73 -10.14 27.25
C GLY A 269 12.15 -9.22 26.12
N LEU A 270 12.39 -9.79 24.99
CA LEU A 270 12.91 -9.10 23.81
C LEU A 270 11.95 -9.28 22.63
N ARG A 271 11.86 -8.25 21.83
CA ARG A 271 11.29 -8.24 20.49
C ARG A 271 12.40 -7.99 19.49
N GLN A 272 12.42 -8.74 18.40
CA GLN A 272 13.23 -8.46 17.24
C GLN A 272 12.31 -8.10 16.08
N SER A 273 12.47 -6.89 15.54
CA SER A 273 11.79 -6.42 14.32
C SER A 273 12.74 -6.57 13.12
N PHE A 274 12.17 -7.05 11.99
CA PHE A 274 12.87 -7.31 10.72
C PHE A 274 12.29 -6.48 9.58
#